data_b803e3a741508f09815f81783fcebae3
#
_entry.id   b803e3a741508f09815f81783fcebae3
#
_cell.length_a   1.000
_cell.length_b   1.000
_cell.length_c   1.000
_cell.angle_alpha   90.00
_cell.angle_beta   90.00
_cell.angle_gamma   90.00
#
_symmetry.space_group_name_H-M   'P 1'
#
loop_
_entity.id
_entity.type
_entity.pdbx_description
1 polymer ?
#
loop_
_entity_poly.entity_id
_entity_poly.type
_entity_poly.pdbx_seq_one_letter_code
_entity_poly.pdbx_strand_id
1 'polypeptide(L)'
;MFVQAALHQLEIAIDSTIQMLEQVTYDELQQRPLKNKRSLFEICTHLSLICHADFLILAEASKEELDIFYMQHTPHTLEEVQQTMKEGFHLLSKTFQAYSLAELEEVTHSYWGASYSRFEWLLEIVAHFYHHRSQLHTLLAEHAKDPQISLFE
;
A
#
# COMPACT_ATOMS: atom_id res chain seq x y z
N MET A 1 -15.68 1.73 15.50
CA MET A 1 -15.91 0.33 15.09
C MET A 1 -15.57 0.09 13.61
N PHE A 2 -16.16 0.81 12.63
CA PHE A 2 -15.91 0.58 11.20
C PHE A 2 -14.47 0.85 10.76
N VAL A 3 -13.88 1.97 11.20
CA VAL A 3 -12.47 2.32 10.93
C VAL A 3 -11.53 1.21 11.41
N GLN A 4 -11.72 0.72 12.64
CA GLN A 4 -10.89 -0.35 13.19
C GLN A 4 -10.98 -1.64 12.35
N ALA A 5 -12.17 -1.99 11.85
CA ALA A 5 -12.33 -3.17 11.01
C ALA A 5 -11.61 -3.01 9.66
N ALA A 6 -11.69 -1.83 9.03
CA ALA A 6 -10.98 -1.55 7.79
C ALA A 6 -9.45 -1.54 7.99
N LEU A 7 -8.97 -0.91 9.05
CA LEU A 7 -7.54 -0.89 9.39
C LEU A 7 -7.01 -2.30 9.71
N HIS A 8 -7.78 -3.12 10.42
CA HIS A 8 -7.40 -4.51 10.70
C HIS A 8 -7.28 -5.34 9.41
N GLN A 9 -8.19 -5.16 8.45
CA GLN A 9 -8.07 -5.82 7.15
C GLN A 9 -6.82 -5.35 6.39
N LEU A 10 -6.48 -4.07 6.46
CA LEU A 10 -5.26 -3.54 5.85
C LEU A 10 -4.00 -4.09 6.53
N GLU A 11 -4.01 -4.21 7.87
CA GLU A 11 -2.92 -4.81 8.65
C GLU A 11 -2.66 -6.25 8.24
N ILE A 12 -3.71 -7.09 8.14
CA ILE A 12 -3.59 -8.46 7.62
C ILE A 12 -2.96 -8.48 6.22
N ALA A 13 -3.37 -7.57 5.34
CA ALA A 13 -2.81 -7.49 4.00
C ALA A 13 -1.33 -7.10 4.00
N ILE A 14 -0.93 -6.18 4.87
CA ILE A 14 0.46 -5.75 5.05
C ILE A 14 1.30 -6.88 5.62
N ASP A 15 0.85 -7.51 6.70
CA ASP A 15 1.59 -8.58 7.36
C ASP A 15 1.80 -9.78 6.43
N SER A 16 0.77 -10.19 5.70
CA SER A 16 0.90 -11.25 4.69
C SER A 16 1.84 -10.86 3.54
N THR A 17 1.90 -9.58 3.16
CA THR A 17 2.87 -9.10 2.17
C THR A 17 4.29 -9.17 2.72
N ILE A 18 4.53 -8.74 3.95
CA ILE A 18 5.84 -8.84 4.61
C ILE A 18 6.29 -10.30 4.69
N GLN A 19 5.41 -11.21 5.08
CA GLN A 19 5.71 -12.66 5.11
C GLN A 19 6.07 -13.21 3.72
N MET A 20 5.45 -12.73 2.64
CA MET A 20 5.89 -13.07 1.27
C MET A 20 7.31 -12.59 1.00
N LEU A 21 7.63 -11.36 1.37
CA LEU A 21 8.94 -10.76 1.13
C LEU A 21 10.06 -11.43 1.94
N GLU A 22 9.76 -11.99 3.10
CA GLU A 22 10.72 -12.77 3.90
C GLU A 22 11.11 -14.11 3.26
N GLN A 23 10.34 -14.59 2.28
CA GLN A 23 10.57 -15.88 1.61
C GLN A 23 11.29 -15.74 0.26
N VAL A 24 11.58 -14.52 -0.19
CA VAL A 24 12.21 -14.25 -1.49
C VAL A 24 13.44 -13.39 -1.33
N THR A 25 14.34 -13.49 -2.30
CA THR A 25 15.57 -12.69 -2.35
C THR A 25 15.36 -11.45 -3.23
N TYR A 26 16.24 -10.46 -3.07
CA TYR A 26 16.25 -9.27 -3.93
C TYR A 26 16.42 -9.64 -5.41
N ASP A 27 17.29 -10.62 -5.71
CA ASP A 27 17.58 -11.07 -7.09
C ASP A 27 16.33 -11.68 -7.74
N GLU A 28 15.55 -12.49 -7.02
CA GLU A 28 14.28 -13.05 -7.51
C GLU A 28 13.27 -11.95 -7.86
N LEU A 29 13.30 -10.84 -7.14
CA LEU A 29 12.39 -9.70 -7.38
C LEU A 29 12.80 -8.81 -8.55
N GLN A 30 13.98 -8.96 -9.15
CA GLN A 30 14.37 -8.20 -10.33
C GLN A 30 13.65 -8.64 -11.61
N GLN A 31 12.96 -9.76 -11.58
CA GLN A 31 12.20 -10.26 -12.73
C GLN A 31 11.09 -9.30 -13.13
N ARG A 32 10.89 -9.15 -14.44
CA ARG A 32 9.79 -8.39 -15.07
C ARG A 32 8.91 -9.35 -15.88
N PRO A 33 7.98 -10.06 -15.23
CA PRO A 33 7.20 -11.12 -15.86
C PRO A 33 6.36 -10.64 -17.05
N LEU A 34 5.86 -9.42 -16.98
CA LEU A 34 5.01 -8.83 -18.02
C LEU A 34 5.74 -7.67 -18.71
N LYS A 35 5.85 -7.75 -20.04
CA LYS A 35 6.44 -6.69 -20.84
C LYS A 35 5.71 -5.35 -20.62
N ASN A 36 6.47 -4.28 -20.40
CA ASN A 36 5.96 -2.91 -20.16
C ASN A 36 5.14 -2.75 -18.87
N LYS A 37 5.27 -3.69 -17.92
CA LYS A 37 4.70 -3.57 -16.58
C LYS A 37 5.82 -3.50 -15.54
N ARG A 38 5.46 -3.29 -14.28
CA ARG A 38 6.40 -3.24 -13.15
C ARG A 38 7.17 -4.57 -13.01
N SER A 39 8.42 -4.51 -12.58
CA SER A 39 9.12 -5.68 -12.05
C SER A 39 8.49 -6.10 -10.72
N LEU A 40 8.84 -7.29 -10.22
CA LEU A 40 8.37 -7.72 -8.89
C LEU A 40 8.81 -6.74 -7.80
N PHE A 41 10.05 -6.26 -7.86
CA PHE A 41 10.55 -5.26 -6.91
C PHE A 41 9.80 -3.91 -7.02
N GLU A 42 9.49 -3.46 -8.22
CA GLU A 42 8.70 -2.23 -8.43
C GLU A 42 7.27 -2.37 -7.90
N ILE A 43 6.68 -3.58 -7.90
CA ILE A 43 5.39 -3.85 -7.25
C ILE A 43 5.54 -3.76 -5.73
N CYS A 44 6.59 -4.35 -5.16
CA CYS A 44 6.88 -4.27 -3.73
C CYS A 44 7.08 -2.83 -3.26
N THR A 45 7.84 -2.05 -4.03
CA THR A 45 8.05 -0.61 -3.82
C THR A 45 6.72 0.14 -3.84
N HIS A 46 5.88 -0.12 -4.85
CA HIS A 46 4.56 0.52 -4.93
C HIS A 46 3.67 0.16 -3.72
N LEU A 47 3.60 -1.11 -3.35
CA LEU A 47 2.86 -1.56 -2.16
C LEU A 47 3.32 -0.85 -0.89
N SER A 48 4.62 -0.67 -0.71
CA SER A 48 5.17 -0.03 0.49
C SER A 48 4.75 1.44 0.64
N LEU A 49 4.49 2.11 -0.47
CA LEU A 49 4.15 3.53 -0.50
C LEU A 49 2.63 3.81 -0.45
N ILE A 50 1.77 2.82 -0.72
CA ILE A 50 0.32 3.01 -0.85
C ILE A 50 -0.26 3.76 0.36
N CYS A 51 -0.05 3.26 1.58
CA CYS A 51 -0.66 3.86 2.76
C CYS A 51 -0.30 5.34 2.93
N HIS A 52 0.95 5.71 2.65
CA HIS A 52 1.41 7.09 2.81
C HIS A 52 1.02 7.97 1.61
N ALA A 53 1.20 7.47 0.39
CA ALA A 53 0.86 8.23 -0.82
C ALA A 53 -0.64 8.49 -0.92
N ASP A 54 -1.46 7.47 -0.68
CA ASP A 54 -2.92 7.62 -0.73
C ASP A 54 -3.44 8.49 0.43
N PHE A 55 -2.75 8.47 1.59
CA PHE A 55 -3.02 9.43 2.67
C PHE A 55 -2.75 10.88 2.23
N LEU A 56 -1.66 11.14 1.52
CA LEU A 56 -1.39 12.48 0.97
C LEU A 56 -2.44 12.88 -0.07
N ILE A 57 -2.92 11.94 -0.89
CA ILE A 57 -3.97 12.17 -1.88
C ILE A 57 -5.28 12.59 -1.19
N LEU A 58 -5.71 11.85 -0.16
CA LEU A 58 -6.91 12.21 0.60
C LEU A 58 -6.75 13.50 1.41
N ALA A 59 -5.51 13.92 1.68
CA ALA A 59 -5.19 15.22 2.27
C ALA A 59 -5.07 16.34 1.21
N GLU A 60 -5.51 16.06 -0.02
CA GLU A 60 -5.58 17.01 -1.14
C GLU A 60 -4.20 17.48 -1.66
N ALA A 61 -3.16 16.65 -1.49
CA ALA A 61 -1.86 16.95 -2.05
C ALA A 61 -1.91 17.09 -3.57
N SER A 62 -1.18 18.07 -4.10
CA SER A 62 -1.03 18.27 -5.53
C SER A 62 -0.19 17.15 -6.18
N LYS A 63 -0.25 17.06 -7.51
CA LYS A 63 0.59 16.13 -8.26
C LYS A 63 2.07 16.37 -7.99
N GLU A 64 2.51 17.63 -7.93
CA GLU A 64 3.89 18.04 -7.69
C GLU A 64 4.38 17.60 -6.30
N GLU A 65 3.54 17.74 -5.27
CA GLU A 65 3.85 17.27 -3.91
C GLU A 65 3.99 15.75 -3.85
N LEU A 66 3.13 15.01 -4.56
CA LEU A 66 3.25 13.55 -4.68
C LEU A 66 4.49 13.12 -5.47
N ASP A 67 4.84 13.81 -6.56
CA ASP A 67 6.06 13.52 -7.33
C ASP A 67 7.32 13.72 -6.44
N ILE A 68 7.35 14.77 -5.62
CA ILE A 68 8.41 15.01 -4.63
C ILE A 68 8.44 13.90 -3.57
N PHE A 69 7.29 13.52 -3.04
CA PHE A 69 7.17 12.42 -2.08
C PHE A 69 7.76 11.13 -2.64
N TYR A 70 7.36 10.70 -3.83
CA TYR A 70 7.89 9.50 -4.46
C TYR A 70 9.40 9.58 -4.69
N MET A 71 9.91 10.71 -5.15
CA MET A 71 11.34 10.91 -5.35
C MET A 71 12.16 10.76 -4.05
N GLN A 72 11.59 11.20 -2.91
CA GLN A 72 12.28 11.20 -1.62
C GLN A 72 12.12 9.90 -0.82
N HIS A 73 11.05 9.14 -1.04
CA HIS A 73 10.66 8.01 -0.18
C HIS A 73 10.63 6.66 -0.88
N THR A 74 10.99 6.59 -2.16
CA THR A 74 11.06 5.32 -2.89
C THR A 74 12.15 4.42 -2.30
N PRO A 75 11.81 3.25 -1.74
CA PRO A 75 12.79 2.33 -1.16
C PRO A 75 13.63 1.63 -2.23
N HIS A 76 14.85 1.27 -1.87
CA HIS A 76 15.83 0.62 -2.75
C HIS A 76 16.24 -0.78 -2.27
N THR A 77 15.90 -1.15 -1.04
CA THR A 77 16.19 -2.48 -0.46
C THR A 77 14.92 -3.12 0.07
N LEU A 78 14.95 -4.45 0.32
CA LEU A 78 13.82 -5.16 0.93
C LEU A 78 13.52 -4.69 2.35
N GLU A 79 14.56 -4.37 3.11
CA GLU A 79 14.43 -3.84 4.46
C GLU A 79 13.72 -2.48 4.44
N GLU A 80 14.11 -1.59 3.52
CA GLU A 80 13.45 -0.30 3.33
C GLU A 80 12.00 -0.46 2.87
N VAL A 81 11.69 -1.40 1.96
CA VAL A 81 10.32 -1.71 1.54
C VAL A 81 9.45 -2.09 2.74
N GLN A 82 9.92 -3.02 3.58
CA GLN A 82 9.18 -3.47 4.77
C GLN A 82 9.02 -2.34 5.79
N GLN A 83 10.06 -1.57 6.01
CA GLN A 83 10.03 -0.44 6.96
C GLN A 83 9.06 0.65 6.49
N THR A 84 9.14 1.06 5.23
CA THR A 84 8.26 2.07 4.61
C THR A 84 6.79 1.64 4.69
N MET A 85 6.50 0.36 4.47
CA MET A 85 5.15 -0.20 4.57
C MET A 85 4.59 -0.08 5.99
N LYS A 86 5.39 -0.43 7.01
CA LYS A 86 5.01 -0.32 8.42
C LYS A 86 4.80 1.13 8.86
N GLU A 87 5.68 2.03 8.45
CA GLU A 87 5.60 3.47 8.78
C GLU A 87 4.38 4.11 8.14
N GLY A 88 4.11 3.81 6.86
CA GLY A 88 2.91 4.30 6.17
C GLY A 88 1.62 3.82 6.83
N PHE A 89 1.55 2.54 7.20
CA PHE A 89 0.40 2.01 7.95
C PHE A 89 0.24 2.64 9.33
N HIS A 90 1.34 2.83 10.06
CA HIS A 90 1.30 3.49 11.37
C HIS A 90 0.75 4.91 11.29
N LEU A 91 1.23 5.71 10.32
CA LEU A 91 0.74 7.06 10.05
C LEU A 91 -0.76 7.05 9.76
N LEU A 92 -1.20 6.22 8.81
CA LEU A 92 -2.58 6.08 8.40
C LEU A 92 -3.48 5.66 9.57
N SER A 93 -3.10 4.60 10.27
CA SER A 93 -3.84 4.04 11.41
C SER A 93 -4.01 5.05 12.54
N LYS A 94 -2.93 5.72 12.94
CA LYS A 94 -2.95 6.76 13.98
C LYS A 94 -3.89 7.90 13.60
N THR A 95 -3.86 8.35 12.34
CA THR A 95 -4.67 9.47 11.86
C THR A 95 -6.16 9.09 11.82
N PHE A 96 -6.48 7.94 11.22
CA PHE A 96 -7.88 7.50 11.12
C PHE A 96 -8.53 7.18 12.45
N GLN A 97 -7.76 6.69 13.43
CA GLN A 97 -8.26 6.45 14.79
C GLN A 97 -8.54 7.74 15.57
N ALA A 98 -7.93 8.85 15.17
CA ALA A 98 -8.14 10.17 15.79
C ALA A 98 -9.34 10.93 15.21
N TYR A 99 -9.81 10.59 14.01
CA TYR A 99 -10.94 11.27 13.37
C TYR A 99 -12.24 11.02 14.13
N SER A 100 -13.02 12.10 14.36
CA SER A 100 -14.43 12.04 14.75
C SER A 100 -15.30 11.50 13.60
N LEU A 101 -16.53 11.12 13.91
CA LEU A 101 -17.49 10.71 12.88
C LEU A 101 -17.73 11.79 11.83
N ALA A 102 -17.84 13.05 12.26
CA ALA A 102 -18.02 14.17 11.34
C ALA A 102 -16.83 14.36 10.39
N GLU A 103 -15.60 14.22 10.90
CA GLU A 103 -14.39 14.29 10.06
C GLU A 103 -14.28 13.11 9.09
N LEU A 104 -14.74 11.92 9.47
CA LEU A 104 -14.78 10.76 8.56
C LEU A 104 -15.76 10.94 7.39
N GLU A 105 -16.81 11.73 7.59
CA GLU A 105 -17.82 12.07 6.56
C GLU A 105 -17.41 13.25 5.67
N GLU A 106 -16.39 14.02 6.05
CA GLU A 106 -15.90 15.13 5.24
C GLU A 106 -15.36 14.61 3.89
N VAL A 107 -15.84 15.25 2.82
CA VAL A 107 -15.41 14.93 1.44
C VAL A 107 -14.14 15.71 1.12
N THR A 108 -13.14 14.99 0.62
CA THR A 108 -11.89 15.55 0.10
C THR A 108 -11.68 15.17 -1.35
N HIS A 109 -10.75 15.85 -2.04
CA HIS A 109 -10.61 15.77 -3.49
C HIS A 109 -9.17 15.42 -3.87
N SER A 110 -9.03 14.43 -4.76
CA SER A 110 -7.73 14.18 -5.38
C SER A 110 -7.42 15.25 -6.44
N TYR A 111 -6.12 15.41 -6.78
CA TYR A 111 -5.68 16.36 -7.80
C TYR A 111 -6.24 16.05 -9.21
N TRP A 112 -6.72 14.83 -9.46
CA TRP A 112 -7.36 14.44 -10.72
C TRP A 112 -8.89 14.51 -10.69
N GLY A 113 -9.51 14.96 -9.56
CA GLY A 113 -10.92 15.24 -9.44
C GLY A 113 -11.80 14.13 -8.85
N ALA A 114 -11.23 13.01 -8.35
CA ALA A 114 -12.00 12.08 -7.55
C ALA A 114 -12.39 12.73 -6.21
N SER A 115 -13.62 12.44 -5.74
CA SER A 115 -14.19 13.04 -4.53
C SER A 115 -14.82 11.96 -3.69
N TYR A 116 -14.26 11.72 -2.53
CA TYR A 116 -14.72 10.71 -1.57
C TYR A 116 -14.74 11.27 -0.16
N SER A 117 -15.57 10.72 0.73
CA SER A 117 -15.41 10.96 2.16
C SER A 117 -14.09 10.36 2.65
N ARG A 118 -13.55 10.87 3.77
CA ARG A 118 -12.32 10.27 4.34
C ARG A 118 -12.48 8.78 4.62
N PHE A 119 -13.65 8.35 5.09
CA PHE A 119 -13.87 6.91 5.30
C PHE A 119 -13.91 6.12 3.98
N GLU A 120 -14.47 6.66 2.91
CA GLU A 120 -14.46 6.03 1.59
C GLU A 120 -13.05 5.95 1.02
N TRP A 121 -12.20 6.98 1.24
CA TRP A 121 -10.76 6.90 0.93
C TRP A 121 -10.07 5.75 1.68
N LEU A 122 -10.38 5.50 2.95
CA LEU A 122 -9.83 4.36 3.68
C LEU A 122 -10.21 3.02 3.03
N LEU A 123 -11.45 2.88 2.57
CA LEU A 123 -11.90 1.67 1.87
C LEU A 123 -11.19 1.52 0.52
N GLU A 124 -10.97 2.61 -0.19
CA GLU A 124 -10.20 2.63 -1.44
C GLU A 124 -8.75 2.20 -1.20
N ILE A 125 -8.08 2.72 -0.17
CA ILE A 125 -6.71 2.32 0.22
C ILE A 125 -6.63 0.82 0.51
N VAL A 126 -7.60 0.26 1.26
CA VAL A 126 -7.69 -1.18 1.51
C VAL A 126 -7.80 -1.95 0.18
N ALA A 127 -8.72 -1.56 -0.69
CA ALA A 127 -8.93 -2.21 -1.98
C ALA A 127 -7.69 -2.11 -2.90
N HIS A 128 -7.04 -0.94 -2.94
CA HIS A 128 -5.83 -0.69 -3.70
C HIS A 128 -4.68 -1.59 -3.23
N PHE A 129 -4.49 -1.70 -1.91
CA PHE A 129 -3.46 -2.57 -1.35
C PHE A 129 -3.72 -4.05 -1.68
N TYR A 130 -4.95 -4.53 -1.47
CA TYR A 130 -5.33 -5.92 -1.81
C TYR A 130 -5.16 -6.22 -3.30
N HIS A 131 -5.47 -5.28 -4.19
CA HIS A 131 -5.25 -5.44 -5.62
C HIS A 131 -3.78 -5.73 -5.94
N HIS A 132 -2.86 -4.89 -5.46
CA HIS A 132 -1.43 -5.06 -5.75
C HIS A 132 -0.80 -6.21 -4.97
N ARG A 133 -1.27 -6.52 -3.76
CA ARG A 133 -0.87 -7.74 -3.03
C ARG A 133 -1.21 -8.99 -3.83
N SER A 134 -2.42 -9.06 -4.39
CA SER A 134 -2.83 -10.20 -5.22
C SER A 134 -1.97 -10.34 -6.48
N GLN A 135 -1.63 -9.23 -7.14
CA GLN A 135 -0.70 -9.23 -8.26
C GLN A 135 0.67 -9.78 -7.86
N LEU A 136 1.23 -9.29 -6.76
CA LEU A 136 2.52 -9.76 -6.26
C LEU A 136 2.50 -11.26 -5.95
N HIS A 137 1.50 -11.74 -5.21
CA HIS A 137 1.38 -13.15 -4.84
C HIS A 137 1.33 -14.05 -6.08
N THR A 138 0.48 -13.73 -7.05
CA THR A 138 0.36 -14.51 -8.29
C THR A 138 1.66 -14.52 -9.08
N LEU A 139 2.30 -13.37 -9.25
CA LEU A 139 3.52 -13.27 -10.03
C LEU A 139 4.72 -13.95 -9.32
N LEU A 140 4.78 -13.92 -7.99
CA LEU A 140 5.78 -14.68 -7.23
C LEU A 140 5.59 -16.19 -7.43
N ALA A 141 4.37 -16.68 -7.30
CA ALA A 141 4.07 -18.10 -7.48
C ALA A 141 4.41 -18.62 -8.88
N GLU A 142 4.21 -17.80 -9.91
CA GLU A 142 4.44 -18.18 -11.29
C GLU A 142 5.90 -18.01 -11.75
N HIS A 143 6.62 -17.02 -11.24
CA HIS A 143 7.90 -16.57 -11.80
C HIS A 143 9.08 -16.60 -10.85
N ALA A 144 8.87 -16.81 -9.57
CA ALA A 144 9.93 -16.86 -8.56
C ALA A 144 9.73 -18.06 -7.62
N LYS A 145 9.13 -17.83 -6.48
CA LYS A 145 8.82 -18.82 -5.48
C LYS A 145 7.39 -18.63 -4.99
N ASP A 146 6.60 -19.72 -5.01
CA ASP A 146 5.25 -19.72 -4.44
C ASP A 146 5.31 -19.50 -2.91
N PRO A 147 4.84 -18.35 -2.42
CA PRO A 147 4.89 -18.05 -0.99
C PRO A 147 3.96 -18.95 -0.20
N GLN A 148 4.49 -19.62 0.81
CA GLN A 148 3.71 -20.47 1.71
C GLN A 148 3.22 -19.65 2.90
N ILE A 149 2.11 -18.93 2.73
CA ILE A 149 1.52 -18.04 3.73
C ILE A 149 0.00 -18.16 3.77
N SER A 150 -0.61 -17.76 4.90
CA SER A 150 -2.03 -17.46 4.96
C SER A 150 -2.27 -16.02 4.48
N LEU A 151 -3.24 -15.84 3.58
CA LEU A 151 -3.54 -14.54 2.99
C LEU A 151 -4.55 -13.70 3.80
N PHE A 152 -5.26 -14.30 4.73
CA PHE A 152 -6.39 -13.68 5.42
C PHE A 152 -6.41 -13.89 6.94
N GLU A 153 -5.30 -14.31 7.53
CA GLU A 153 -5.19 -14.58 8.98
C GLU A 153 -3.94 -13.92 9.56
#